data_c9b6225aba8830efd198ee7fc8d9e5ea
#
_entry.id   c9b6225aba8830efd198ee7fc8d9e5ea
#
_cell.length_a   1.000
_cell.length_b   1.000
_cell.length_c   1.000
_cell.angle_alpha   90.00
_cell.angle_beta   90.00
_cell.angle_gamma   90.00
#
_symmetry.space_group_name_H-M   'P 1'
#
loop_
_entity.id
_entity.type
_entity.pdbx_description
1 polymer ?
#
loop_
_entity_poly.entity_id
_entity_poly.type
_entity_poly.pdbx_seq_one_letter_code
_entity_poly.pdbx_strand_id
1 'polypeptide(L)'
;MIITTKGDILKSNAQAIVNPVNTVGVMGKGLALQIRESFPNVYNIYRNACKLGKVQIGKMFVVSTGLTSHPEYIINFPTKKHWKEKSKLWYIQQGLDDLVEVIQQRNIHSVALPAIGCGLGRLDWNVVYEVIDMKLSNLPDSVVVFVYEPYFGREGKKRPSILQQYSQPHKMNWR
;
A
#
# COMPACT_ATOMS: atom_id res chain seq x y z
N MET A 1 7.59 0.29 -15.08
CA MET A 1 6.30 0.03 -15.77
C MET A 1 5.21 -0.26 -14.73
N ILE A 2 4.02 0.36 -14.84
CA ILE A 2 2.84 0.08 -13.96
C ILE A 2 1.83 -0.74 -14.75
N ILE A 3 1.35 -1.83 -14.17
CA ILE A 3 0.35 -2.74 -14.77
C ILE A 3 -0.81 -2.89 -13.78
N THR A 4 -1.99 -2.42 -14.16
CA THR A 4 -3.21 -2.60 -13.37
C THR A 4 -3.77 -4.01 -13.57
N THR A 5 -4.12 -4.69 -12.49
CA THR A 5 -4.59 -6.08 -12.52
C THR A 5 -5.69 -6.33 -11.47
N LYS A 6 -6.30 -7.50 -11.55
CA LYS A 6 -7.34 -7.98 -10.61
C LYS A 6 -6.98 -9.39 -10.15
N GLY A 7 -7.54 -9.79 -9.03
CA GLY A 7 -7.38 -11.15 -8.51
C GLY A 7 -6.76 -11.20 -7.12
N ASP A 8 -6.28 -12.38 -6.77
CA ASP A 8 -5.67 -12.64 -5.47
C ASP A 8 -4.18 -12.26 -5.50
N ILE A 9 -3.83 -11.20 -4.78
CA ILE A 9 -2.45 -10.69 -4.70
C ILE A 9 -1.47 -11.71 -4.11
N LEU A 10 -1.93 -12.65 -3.26
CA LEU A 10 -1.08 -13.70 -2.70
C LEU A 10 -0.64 -14.75 -3.74
N LYS A 11 -1.31 -14.78 -4.90
CA LYS A 11 -0.93 -15.61 -6.06
C LYS A 11 0.00 -14.89 -7.02
N SER A 12 0.44 -13.68 -6.68
CA SER A 12 1.40 -12.93 -7.49
C SER A 12 2.77 -13.61 -7.50
N ASN A 13 3.38 -13.64 -8.67
CA ASN A 13 4.79 -14.04 -8.82
C ASN A 13 5.76 -12.85 -8.67
N ALA A 14 5.30 -11.72 -8.12
CA ALA A 14 6.17 -10.58 -7.85
C ALA A 14 7.18 -10.91 -6.75
N GLN A 15 8.37 -10.34 -6.89
CA GLN A 15 9.46 -10.48 -5.91
C GLN A 15 9.06 -9.93 -4.53
N ALA A 16 8.24 -8.89 -4.49
CA ALA A 16 7.73 -8.31 -3.24
C ALA A 16 6.21 -8.11 -3.28
N ILE A 17 5.56 -8.33 -2.15
CA ILE A 17 4.15 -7.98 -1.93
C ILE A 17 4.07 -6.88 -0.89
N VAL A 18 3.35 -5.81 -1.21
CA VAL A 18 3.05 -4.72 -0.27
C VAL A 18 1.85 -5.09 0.59
N ASN A 19 2.03 -4.99 1.90
CA ASN A 19 1.04 -5.31 2.91
C ASN A 19 0.61 -4.04 3.67
N PRO A 20 -0.62 -3.54 3.47
CA PRO A 20 -1.13 -2.39 4.22
C PRO A 20 -1.31 -2.75 5.71
N VAL A 21 -0.63 -2.01 6.58
CA VAL A 21 -0.62 -2.28 8.03
C VAL A 21 -0.91 -1.02 8.86
N ASN A 22 -1.07 -1.22 10.16
CA ASN A 22 -1.05 -0.17 11.18
C ASN A 22 0.30 -0.15 11.90
N THR A 23 0.51 0.80 12.82
CA THR A 23 1.75 0.91 13.59
C THR A 23 1.69 0.25 14.98
N VAL A 24 0.57 -0.42 15.31
CA VAL A 24 0.37 -1.06 16.64
C VAL A 24 0.47 -2.59 16.62
N GLY A 25 0.84 -3.18 15.49
CA GLY A 25 1.16 -4.62 15.41
C GLY A 25 -0.05 -5.55 15.26
N VAL A 26 -1.17 -5.07 14.72
CA VAL A 26 -2.39 -5.87 14.54
C VAL A 26 -2.61 -6.18 13.06
N MET A 27 -2.62 -7.45 12.71
CA MET A 27 -3.02 -7.98 11.40
C MET A 27 -4.29 -8.85 11.58
N GLY A 28 -5.45 -8.19 11.76
CA GLY A 28 -6.68 -8.86 12.19
C GLY A 28 -7.74 -9.01 11.11
N LYS A 29 -7.62 -8.33 9.95
CA LYS A 29 -8.61 -8.35 8.87
C LYS A 29 -7.95 -8.14 7.50
N GLY A 30 -8.70 -8.47 6.44
CA GLY A 30 -8.31 -8.21 5.05
C GLY A 30 -6.99 -8.87 4.66
N LEU A 31 -6.23 -8.22 3.79
CA LEU A 31 -4.96 -8.73 3.29
C LEU A 31 -3.94 -8.96 4.41
N ALA A 32 -3.88 -8.07 5.40
CA ALA A 32 -2.96 -8.24 6.52
C ALA A 32 -3.20 -9.54 7.30
N LEU A 33 -4.46 -9.93 7.52
CA LEU A 33 -4.78 -11.22 8.13
C LEU A 33 -4.28 -12.38 7.26
N GLN A 34 -4.50 -12.35 5.97
CA GLN A 34 -4.04 -13.39 5.04
C GLN A 34 -2.50 -13.49 5.02
N ILE A 35 -1.79 -12.36 5.06
CA ILE A 35 -0.32 -12.32 5.19
C ILE A 35 0.12 -12.94 6.51
N ARG A 36 -0.56 -12.64 7.61
CA ARG A 36 -0.26 -13.26 8.91
C ARG A 36 -0.39 -14.79 8.88
N GLU A 37 -1.44 -15.27 8.22
CA GLU A 37 -1.69 -16.73 8.10
C GLU A 37 -0.71 -17.42 7.16
N SER A 38 -0.36 -16.77 6.04
CA SER A 38 0.57 -17.31 5.04
C SER A 38 2.04 -17.16 5.45
N PHE A 39 2.39 -16.13 6.20
CA PHE A 39 3.77 -15.80 6.61
C PHE A 39 3.85 -15.47 8.11
N PRO A 40 3.67 -16.47 9.02
CA PRO A 40 3.63 -16.23 10.47
C PRO A 40 4.90 -15.56 11.00
N ASN A 41 6.08 -15.89 10.44
CA ASN A 41 7.34 -15.27 10.83
C ASN A 41 7.38 -13.77 10.50
N VAL A 42 6.85 -13.38 9.34
CA VAL A 42 6.74 -11.96 8.95
C VAL A 42 5.87 -11.20 9.96
N TYR A 43 4.75 -11.78 10.35
CA TYR A 43 3.89 -11.21 11.38
C TYR A 43 4.59 -11.02 12.72
N ASN A 44 5.31 -12.04 13.19
CA ASN A 44 6.01 -11.97 14.47
C ASN A 44 7.09 -10.87 14.48
N ILE A 45 7.86 -10.75 13.40
CA ILE A 45 8.88 -9.71 13.22
C ILE A 45 8.23 -8.32 13.21
N TYR A 46 7.18 -8.14 12.40
CA TYR A 46 6.44 -6.88 12.32
C TYR A 46 5.84 -6.48 13.69
N ARG A 47 5.17 -7.42 14.38
CA ARG A 47 4.56 -7.17 15.69
C ARG A 47 5.59 -6.72 16.72
N ASN A 48 6.75 -7.38 16.76
CA ASN A 48 7.84 -7.01 17.67
C ASN A 48 8.42 -5.63 17.30
N ALA A 49 8.57 -5.32 16.01
CA ALA A 49 9.02 -4.00 15.55
C ALA A 49 8.04 -2.89 15.94
N CYS A 50 6.73 -3.14 15.89
CA CYS A 50 5.71 -2.19 16.36
C CYS A 50 5.85 -1.90 17.85
N LYS A 51 6.05 -2.93 18.68
CA LYS A 51 6.29 -2.77 20.14
C LYS A 51 7.52 -1.91 20.44
N LEU A 52 8.51 -1.95 19.58
CA LEU A 52 9.75 -1.17 19.69
C LEU A 52 9.67 0.21 19.02
N GLY A 53 8.49 0.61 18.50
CA GLY A 53 8.30 1.89 17.80
C GLY A 53 9.02 1.99 16.45
N LYS A 54 9.46 0.89 15.87
CA LYS A 54 10.20 0.86 14.60
C LYS A 54 9.33 0.94 13.35
N VAL A 55 8.02 0.69 13.49
CA VAL A 55 7.06 0.78 12.39
C VAL A 55 6.37 2.14 12.47
N GLN A 56 6.59 2.98 11.47
CA GLN A 56 6.14 4.38 11.47
C GLN A 56 5.46 4.74 10.15
N ILE A 57 4.54 5.71 10.20
CA ILE A 57 3.93 6.29 9.00
C ILE A 57 5.03 6.88 8.10
N GLY A 58 4.89 6.66 6.80
CA GLY A 58 5.84 7.17 5.80
C GLY A 58 7.13 6.36 5.65
N LYS A 59 7.25 5.25 6.39
CA LYS A 59 8.41 4.35 6.30
C LYS A 59 7.99 2.91 6.09
N MET A 60 8.57 2.27 5.08
CA MET A 60 8.34 0.85 4.81
C MET A 60 9.07 -0.01 5.83
N PHE A 61 8.41 -1.05 6.29
CA PHE A 61 9.03 -2.07 7.13
C PHE A 61 9.12 -3.38 6.35
N VAL A 62 10.29 -3.64 5.80
CA VAL A 62 10.53 -4.77 4.89
C VAL A 62 10.99 -5.99 5.68
N VAL A 63 10.34 -7.11 5.43
CA VAL A 63 10.70 -8.41 6.01
C VAL A 63 10.93 -9.43 4.90
N SER A 64 12.06 -10.15 4.95
CA SER A 64 12.28 -11.29 4.08
C SER A 64 11.38 -12.45 4.50
N THR A 65 10.78 -13.13 3.52
CA THR A 65 9.98 -14.34 3.78
C THR A 65 10.84 -15.54 4.14
N GLY A 66 12.12 -15.51 3.77
CA GLY A 66 13.03 -16.65 3.89
C GLY A 66 12.78 -17.75 2.85
N LEU A 67 11.87 -17.52 1.90
CA LEU A 67 11.60 -18.47 0.81
C LEU A 67 12.65 -18.33 -0.31
N THR A 68 12.90 -19.42 -1.00
CA THR A 68 13.70 -19.45 -2.24
C THR A 68 12.86 -19.13 -3.49
N SER A 69 11.55 -19.01 -3.31
CA SER A 69 10.56 -18.61 -4.32
C SER A 69 9.93 -17.27 -3.98
N HIS A 70 9.16 -16.71 -4.90
CA HIS A 70 8.41 -15.47 -4.64
C HIS A 70 7.19 -15.69 -3.74
N PRO A 71 6.84 -14.67 -2.93
CA PRO A 71 7.56 -13.42 -2.75
C PRO A 71 8.79 -13.59 -1.83
N GLU A 72 9.90 -12.94 -2.18
CA GLU A 72 11.09 -12.86 -1.32
C GLU A 72 10.88 -11.89 -0.15
N TYR A 73 10.09 -10.85 -0.38
CA TYR A 73 9.84 -9.78 0.59
C TYR A 73 8.35 -9.52 0.80
N ILE A 74 7.99 -9.28 2.06
CA ILE A 74 6.76 -8.59 2.42
C ILE A 74 7.14 -7.17 2.84
N ILE A 75 6.63 -6.17 2.12
CA ILE A 75 6.83 -4.75 2.40
C ILE A 75 5.63 -4.26 3.20
N ASN A 76 5.78 -4.18 4.52
CA ASN A 76 4.73 -3.63 5.37
C ASN A 76 4.66 -2.11 5.20
N PHE A 77 3.53 -1.64 4.70
CA PHE A 77 3.24 -0.24 4.39
C PHE A 77 2.28 0.33 5.43
N PRO A 78 2.73 1.15 6.38
CA PRO A 78 1.85 1.75 7.38
C PRO A 78 0.87 2.75 6.74
N THR A 79 -0.41 2.36 6.65
CA THR A 79 -1.48 3.19 6.08
C THR A 79 -2.30 3.91 7.15
N LYS A 80 -2.12 3.56 8.41
CA LYS A 80 -2.79 4.15 9.57
C LYS A 80 -1.98 3.89 10.86
N LYS A 81 -2.18 4.72 11.86
CA LYS A 81 -1.53 4.53 13.16
C LYS A 81 -2.20 3.41 13.96
N HIS A 82 -3.51 3.43 14.05
CA HIS A 82 -4.28 2.43 14.79
C HIS A 82 -5.31 1.73 13.88
N TRP A 83 -5.59 0.45 14.10
CA TRP A 83 -6.48 -0.34 13.25
C TRP A 83 -7.94 0.16 13.22
N LYS A 84 -8.38 0.90 14.23
CA LYS A 84 -9.71 1.56 14.28
C LYS A 84 -9.79 2.84 13.46
N GLU A 85 -8.66 3.46 13.12
CA GLU A 85 -8.63 4.74 12.42
C GLU A 85 -8.84 4.57 10.92
N LYS A 86 -9.21 5.67 10.26
CA LYS A 86 -9.18 5.80 8.81
C LYS A 86 -7.76 6.13 8.36
N SER A 87 -7.42 5.71 7.14
CA SER A 87 -6.19 6.14 6.49
C SER A 87 -6.29 7.63 6.10
N LYS A 88 -5.14 8.28 6.00
CA LYS A 88 -5.03 9.66 5.51
C LYS A 88 -4.23 9.65 4.20
N LEU A 89 -4.64 10.45 3.23
CA LEU A 89 -3.97 10.45 1.92
C LEU A 89 -2.48 10.77 2.03
N TRP A 90 -2.10 11.71 2.90
CA TRP A 90 -0.70 12.06 3.08
C TRP A 90 0.15 10.91 3.68
N TYR A 91 -0.45 9.96 4.42
CA TYR A 91 0.24 8.72 4.84
C TYR A 91 0.64 7.89 3.62
N ILE A 92 -0.27 7.83 2.63
CA ILE A 92 -0.03 7.10 1.38
C ILE A 92 1.05 7.81 0.56
N GLN A 93 0.97 9.13 0.43
CA GLN A 93 1.95 9.92 -0.32
C GLN A 93 3.37 9.75 0.23
N GLN A 94 3.56 9.92 1.53
CA GLN A 94 4.87 9.72 2.18
C GLN A 94 5.35 8.27 2.09
N GLY A 95 4.44 7.31 2.27
CA GLY A 95 4.78 5.90 2.18
C GLY A 95 5.22 5.50 0.78
N LEU A 96 4.58 6.05 -0.27
CA LEU A 96 4.99 5.77 -1.65
C LEU A 96 6.37 6.38 -2.00
N ASP A 97 6.71 7.54 -1.45
CA ASP A 97 8.07 8.09 -1.60
C ASP A 97 9.12 7.13 -1.02
N ASP A 98 8.90 6.63 0.19
CA ASP A 98 9.80 5.66 0.83
C ASP A 98 9.78 4.29 0.12
N LEU A 99 8.64 3.87 -0.42
CA LEU A 99 8.53 2.63 -1.22
C LEU A 99 9.43 2.68 -2.46
N VAL A 100 9.49 3.82 -3.15
CA VAL A 100 10.40 4.03 -4.29
C VAL A 100 11.85 3.84 -3.87
N GLU A 101 12.25 4.47 -2.75
CA GLU A 101 13.60 4.32 -2.20
C GLU A 101 13.92 2.86 -1.85
N VAL A 102 13.00 2.16 -1.19
CA VAL A 102 13.17 0.75 -0.82
C VAL A 102 13.33 -0.16 -2.05
N ILE A 103 12.50 0.06 -3.09
CA ILE A 103 12.59 -0.70 -4.34
C ILE A 103 13.98 -0.55 -4.96
N GLN A 104 14.49 0.68 -5.03
CA GLN A 104 15.80 0.97 -5.62
C GLN A 104 16.95 0.42 -4.76
N GLN A 105 16.94 0.67 -3.45
CA GLN A 105 18.01 0.25 -2.53
C GLN A 105 18.14 -1.28 -2.44
N ARG A 106 17.04 -2.01 -2.59
CA ARG A 106 17.02 -3.47 -2.52
C ARG A 106 17.07 -4.17 -3.88
N ASN A 107 17.18 -3.39 -4.97
CA ASN A 107 17.16 -3.91 -6.35
C ASN A 107 15.94 -4.82 -6.60
N ILE A 108 14.76 -4.38 -6.15
CA ILE A 108 13.50 -5.12 -6.37
C ILE A 108 13.03 -4.84 -7.78
N HIS A 109 12.81 -5.88 -8.58
CA HIS A 109 12.41 -5.76 -9.99
C HIS A 109 10.90 -5.92 -10.21
N SER A 110 10.17 -6.50 -9.27
CA SER A 110 8.73 -6.64 -9.37
C SER A 110 8.02 -6.52 -8.02
N VAL A 111 6.93 -5.76 -8.00
CA VAL A 111 6.16 -5.45 -6.78
C VAL A 111 4.68 -5.67 -7.06
N ALA A 112 4.01 -6.40 -6.19
CA ALA A 112 2.55 -6.46 -6.14
C ALA A 112 2.05 -5.45 -5.09
N LEU A 113 1.32 -4.44 -5.56
CA LEU A 113 0.81 -3.32 -4.76
C LEU A 113 -0.72 -3.41 -4.70
N PRO A 114 -1.33 -3.57 -3.52
CA PRO A 114 -2.79 -3.55 -3.39
C PRO A 114 -3.33 -2.12 -3.41
N ALA A 115 -4.65 -1.98 -3.41
CA ALA A 115 -5.34 -0.69 -3.25
C ALA A 115 -5.14 -0.14 -1.83
N ILE A 116 -3.93 0.35 -1.56
CA ILE A 116 -3.50 0.81 -0.23
C ILE A 116 -4.40 1.92 0.30
N GLY A 117 -4.85 1.76 1.55
CA GLY A 117 -5.72 2.72 2.22
C GLY A 117 -7.18 2.73 1.76
N CYS A 118 -7.58 1.97 0.72
CA CYS A 118 -8.92 2.04 0.11
C CYS A 118 -9.93 1.08 0.73
N GLY A 119 -9.51 -0.03 1.34
CA GLY A 119 -10.41 -0.97 2.00
C GLY A 119 -10.87 -0.44 3.36
N LEU A 120 -10.36 -1.02 4.44
CA LEU A 120 -10.64 -0.57 5.81
C LEU A 120 -10.12 0.85 6.11
N GLY A 121 -9.22 1.39 5.28
CA GLY A 121 -8.75 2.77 5.35
C GLY A 121 -9.72 3.80 4.80
N ARG A 122 -10.69 3.40 3.98
CA ARG A 122 -11.78 4.21 3.42
C ARG A 122 -11.37 5.38 2.50
N LEU A 123 -10.15 5.36 1.95
CA LEU A 123 -9.76 6.33 0.92
C LEU A 123 -10.44 5.99 -0.41
N ASP A 124 -10.66 7.02 -1.24
CA ASP A 124 -11.17 6.84 -2.59
C ASP A 124 -10.08 6.26 -3.51
N TRP A 125 -10.43 5.20 -4.22
CA TRP A 125 -9.48 4.49 -5.10
C TRP A 125 -8.95 5.37 -6.23
N ASN A 126 -9.79 6.19 -6.85
CA ASN A 126 -9.34 7.02 -7.97
C ASN A 126 -8.27 8.01 -7.51
N VAL A 127 -8.48 8.63 -6.34
CA VAL A 127 -7.49 9.55 -5.74
C VAL A 127 -6.20 8.84 -5.38
N VAL A 128 -6.29 7.66 -4.78
CA VAL A 128 -5.10 6.87 -4.41
C VAL A 128 -4.37 6.38 -5.65
N TYR A 129 -5.08 5.96 -6.70
CA TYR A 129 -4.46 5.50 -7.93
C TYR A 129 -3.68 6.62 -8.65
N GLU A 130 -4.23 7.84 -8.70
CA GLU A 130 -3.52 9.00 -9.24
C GLU A 130 -2.20 9.28 -8.50
N VAL A 131 -2.21 9.13 -7.17
CA VAL A 131 -0.99 9.28 -6.36
C VAL A 131 0.00 8.14 -6.64
N ILE A 132 -0.48 6.90 -6.77
CA ILE A 132 0.35 5.74 -7.13
C ILE A 132 1.01 5.99 -8.48
N ASP A 133 0.24 6.35 -9.50
CA ASP A 133 0.75 6.60 -10.85
C ASP A 133 1.79 7.71 -10.85
N MET A 134 1.50 8.84 -10.22
CA MET A 134 2.42 9.98 -10.13
C MET A 134 3.75 9.61 -9.44
N LYS A 135 3.70 8.82 -8.35
CA LYS A 135 4.89 8.49 -7.55
C LYS A 135 5.72 7.38 -8.16
N LEU A 136 5.09 6.37 -8.75
CA LEU A 136 5.77 5.16 -9.20
C LEU A 136 6.11 5.18 -10.70
N SER A 137 5.54 6.08 -11.51
CA SER A 137 5.87 6.20 -12.94
C SER A 137 7.33 6.59 -13.20
N ASN A 138 8.02 7.16 -12.22
CA ASN A 138 9.44 7.51 -12.31
C ASN A 138 10.40 6.36 -11.93
N LEU A 139 9.88 5.18 -11.60
CA LEU A 139 10.71 4.01 -11.39
C LEU A 139 11.39 3.59 -12.70
N PRO A 140 12.61 3.02 -12.64
CA PRO A 140 13.29 2.49 -13.84
C PRO A 140 12.42 1.49 -14.61
N ASP A 141 12.57 1.44 -15.93
CA ASP A 141 11.83 0.50 -16.79
C ASP A 141 12.06 -0.98 -16.43
N SER A 142 13.17 -1.28 -15.76
CA SER A 142 13.49 -2.60 -15.24
C SER A 142 12.59 -3.03 -14.07
N VAL A 143 11.78 -2.11 -13.52
CA VAL A 143 10.87 -2.40 -12.40
C VAL A 143 9.44 -2.48 -12.90
N VAL A 144 8.76 -3.56 -12.55
CA VAL A 144 7.33 -3.77 -12.84
C VAL A 144 6.53 -3.69 -11.54
N VAL A 145 5.51 -2.83 -11.52
CA VAL A 145 4.56 -2.72 -10.40
C VAL A 145 3.20 -3.21 -10.85
N PHE A 146 2.74 -4.33 -10.29
CA PHE A 146 1.40 -4.86 -10.49
C PHE A 146 0.46 -4.21 -9.47
N VAL A 147 -0.38 -3.29 -9.90
CA VAL A 147 -1.35 -2.60 -9.07
C VAL A 147 -2.67 -3.37 -9.06
N TYR A 148 -2.99 -3.96 -7.91
CA TYR A 148 -4.21 -4.73 -7.73
C TYR A 148 -5.37 -3.80 -7.37
N GLU A 149 -6.35 -3.70 -8.28
CA GLU A 149 -7.56 -2.90 -8.04
C GLU A 149 -8.37 -3.45 -6.87
N PRO A 150 -9.09 -2.58 -6.13
CA PRO A 150 -10.00 -3.04 -5.09
C PRO A 150 -11.13 -3.88 -5.72
N TYR A 151 -11.50 -4.97 -5.05
CA TYR A 151 -12.65 -5.76 -5.45
C TYR A 151 -13.93 -5.00 -5.09
N PHE A 152 -14.53 -4.36 -6.07
CA PHE A 152 -15.89 -3.86 -5.97
C PHE A 152 -16.81 -5.03 -6.36
N GLY A 153 -17.55 -5.60 -5.40
CA GLY A 153 -18.59 -6.59 -5.69
C GLY A 153 -19.51 -6.10 -6.83
N ARG A 154 -20.28 -6.98 -7.45
CA ARG A 154 -21.01 -6.82 -8.73
C ARG A 154 -21.82 -5.55 -8.99
N GLU A 155 -21.78 -4.55 -8.14
CA GLU A 155 -22.44 -3.25 -8.35
C GLU A 155 -21.39 -2.15 -8.57
N GLY A 156 -20.93 -2.05 -9.83
CA GLY A 156 -20.13 -0.95 -10.32
C GLY A 156 -20.92 0.35 -10.38
N LYS A 157 -21.08 1.04 -9.27
CA LYS A 157 -21.41 2.47 -9.30
C LYS A 157 -20.12 3.25 -9.56
N LYS A 158 -19.96 3.70 -10.82
CA LYS A 158 -19.01 4.76 -11.15
C LYS A 158 -19.32 5.95 -10.24
N ARG A 159 -18.48 6.19 -9.24
CA ARG A 159 -18.53 7.46 -8.50
C ARG A 159 -17.89 8.53 -9.36
N PRO A 160 -18.47 9.76 -9.44
CA PRO A 160 -17.87 10.85 -10.21
C PRO A 160 -16.48 11.18 -9.68
N SER A 161 -15.57 11.54 -10.59
CA SER A 161 -14.17 11.87 -10.26
C SER A 161 -14.15 13.06 -9.30
N ILE A 162 -13.43 12.94 -8.21
CA ILE A 162 -13.33 13.96 -7.16
C ILE A 162 -12.47 15.16 -7.60
N LEU A 163 -11.74 15.07 -8.71
CA LEU A 163 -10.97 16.20 -9.26
C LEU A 163 -11.84 17.46 -9.48
N GLN A 164 -13.15 17.31 -9.72
CA GLN A 164 -14.07 18.44 -9.81
C GLN A 164 -14.39 19.12 -8.47
N GLN A 165 -14.17 18.46 -7.34
CA GLN A 165 -14.44 19.05 -6.01
C GLN A 165 -13.26 19.88 -5.47
N TYR A 166 -12.04 19.64 -5.95
CA TYR A 166 -10.84 20.36 -5.53
C TYR A 166 -10.41 21.49 -6.49
N SER A 167 -11.09 21.63 -7.62
CA SER A 167 -10.82 22.69 -8.61
C SER A 167 -11.58 24.01 -8.36
N GLN A 168 -12.32 24.12 -7.28
CA GLN A 168 -12.94 25.40 -6.90
C GLN A 168 -11.92 26.26 -6.15
N PRO A 169 -11.54 27.44 -6.68
CA PRO A 169 -10.69 28.36 -5.94
C PRO A 169 -11.47 28.85 -4.71
N HIS A 170 -10.90 28.64 -3.53
CA HIS A 170 -11.41 29.27 -2.31
C HIS A 170 -11.45 30.79 -2.55
N LYS A 171 -12.65 31.35 -2.72
CA LYS A 171 -12.85 32.80 -2.57
C LYS A 171 -12.53 33.15 -1.12
N MET A 172 -11.31 33.62 -0.89
CA MET A 172 -11.00 34.33 0.35
C MET A 172 -11.78 35.63 0.37
N ASN A 173 -12.88 35.67 1.16
CA ASN A 173 -13.50 36.89 1.54
C ASN A 173 -12.64 37.57 2.62
N TRP A 174 -11.85 38.53 2.20
CA TRP A 174 -11.31 39.54 3.12
C TRP A 174 -12.40 40.56 3.41
N ARG A 175 -12.85 40.64 4.63
CA ARG A 175 -13.44 41.79 5.24
C ARG A 175 -12.68 42.13 6.53
#